data_93b0aaae4d4bcf134b04e9ff64ac2f33
#
_entry.id   93b0aaae4d4bcf134b04e9ff64ac2f33
#
_cell.length_a   1.000
_cell.length_b   1.000
_cell.length_c   1.000
_cell.angle_alpha   90.00
_cell.angle_beta   90.00
_cell.angle_gamma   90.00
#
_symmetry.space_group_name_H-M   'P 1'
#
loop_
_entity.id
_entity.type
_entity.pdbx_description
1 polymer ?
#
loop_
_entity_poly.entity_id
_entity_poly.type
_entity_poly.pdbx_seq_one_letter_code
_entity_poly.pdbx_strand_id
1 'polypeptide(L)'
;MASFRQLEDLPLTVASPGIGFRFVHGEQASFSVFELDPDAELPTHSHHNEQIGMLIRGSVTFRTEQGETAVGPGQIWVIPGGEEHGGVAGPQGATVVEVFSPPRSDWPQA
;
A
#
# COMPACT_ATOMS: atom_id res chain seq x y z
N MET A 1 -23.21 11.11 -4.51
CA MET A 1 -22.57 12.45 -4.63
C MET A 1 -21.07 12.34 -4.52
N ALA A 2 -20.36 13.11 -5.33
CA ALA A 2 -18.91 13.15 -5.25
C ALA A 2 -18.48 13.80 -3.92
N SER A 3 -17.34 13.37 -3.41
CA SER A 3 -16.73 13.95 -2.22
C SER A 3 -15.25 14.21 -2.50
N PHE A 4 -14.69 15.19 -1.81
CA PHE A 4 -13.32 15.62 -2.02
C PHE A 4 -12.60 15.68 -0.68
N ARG A 5 -11.34 15.24 -0.67
CA ARG A 5 -10.51 15.22 0.54
C ARG A 5 -9.14 15.78 0.22
N GLN A 6 -8.51 16.38 1.21
CA GLN A 6 -7.11 16.75 1.16
C GLN A 6 -6.32 15.69 1.88
N LEU A 7 -5.27 15.17 1.26
CA LEU A 7 -4.53 14.03 1.81
C LEU A 7 -4.06 14.28 3.24
N GLU A 8 -3.48 15.45 3.50
CA GLU A 8 -2.92 15.73 4.83
C GLU A 8 -3.98 15.92 5.91
N ASP A 9 -5.26 16.03 5.53
CA ASP A 9 -6.36 16.12 6.50
C ASP A 9 -6.87 14.74 6.92
N LEU A 10 -6.44 13.68 6.23
CA LEU A 10 -6.84 12.32 6.58
C LEU A 10 -6.00 11.81 7.76
N PRO A 11 -6.61 11.04 8.67
CA PRO A 11 -5.86 10.46 9.78
C PRO A 11 -4.74 9.54 9.28
N LEU A 12 -3.60 9.60 9.96
CA LEU A 12 -2.51 8.66 9.70
C LEU A 12 -2.73 7.39 10.50
N THR A 13 -2.73 6.26 9.82
CA THR A 13 -2.81 4.95 10.45
C THR A 13 -1.45 4.28 10.35
N VAL A 14 -1.00 3.64 11.43
CA VAL A 14 0.26 2.89 11.43
C VAL A 14 -0.05 1.44 11.14
N ALA A 15 0.49 0.92 10.03
CA ALA A 15 0.30 -0.47 9.64
C ALA A 15 1.25 -1.40 10.40
N SER A 16 2.50 -0.96 10.56
CA SER A 16 3.56 -1.66 11.29
C SER A 16 4.67 -0.64 11.54
N PRO A 17 5.70 -0.99 12.34
CA PRO A 17 6.78 -0.04 12.61
C PRO A 17 7.38 0.50 11.30
N GLY A 18 7.42 1.83 11.18
CA GLY A 18 7.97 2.51 10.02
C GLY A 18 7.06 2.58 8.80
N ILE A 19 5.82 2.10 8.90
CA ILE A 19 4.87 2.13 7.78
C ILE A 19 3.57 2.78 8.22
N GLY A 20 3.30 3.96 7.67
CA GLY A 20 2.06 4.68 7.91
C GLY A 20 1.28 4.86 6.62
N PHE A 21 -0.02 5.06 6.73
CA PHE A 21 -0.84 5.28 5.54
C PHE A 21 -2.08 6.11 5.85
N ARG A 22 -2.55 6.76 4.79
CA ARG A 22 -3.81 7.47 4.77
C ARG A 22 -4.66 6.89 3.66
N PHE A 23 -5.98 6.90 3.83
CA PHE A 23 -6.86 6.21 2.89
C PHE A 23 -8.25 6.83 2.86
N VAL A 24 -8.97 6.50 1.79
CA VAL A 24 -10.42 6.75 1.69
C VAL A 24 -11.07 5.48 1.18
N HIS A 25 -12.29 5.24 1.64
CA HIS A 25 -13.12 4.15 1.13
C HIS A 25 -14.15 4.68 0.13
N GLY A 26 -14.18 4.07 -1.06
CA GLY A 26 -15.34 4.18 -1.95
C GLY A 26 -16.25 2.99 -1.75
N GLU A 27 -17.28 2.88 -2.58
CA GLU A 27 -18.20 1.75 -2.51
C GLU A 27 -17.55 0.45 -3.02
N GLN A 28 -16.66 0.56 -4.00
CA GLN A 28 -16.10 -0.61 -4.68
C GLN A 28 -14.59 -0.74 -4.53
N ALA A 29 -13.94 0.24 -3.93
CA ALA A 29 -12.49 0.22 -3.77
C ALA A 29 -12.07 1.14 -2.63
N SER A 30 -10.88 0.88 -2.09
CA SER A 30 -10.21 1.80 -1.17
C SER A 30 -8.97 2.35 -1.86
N PHE A 31 -8.73 3.64 -1.72
CA PHE A 31 -7.53 4.29 -2.21
C PHE A 31 -6.62 4.64 -1.02
N SER A 32 -5.33 4.44 -1.17
CA SER A 32 -4.39 4.68 -0.08
C SER A 32 -3.09 5.28 -0.57
N VAL A 33 -2.45 6.01 0.34
CA VAL A 33 -1.08 6.48 0.17
C VAL A 33 -0.29 5.97 1.37
N PHE A 34 0.73 5.16 1.11
CA PHE A 34 1.61 4.61 2.13
C PHE A 34 2.94 5.33 2.12
N GLU A 35 3.44 5.64 3.31
CA GLU A 35 4.79 6.16 3.51
C GLU A 35 5.58 5.12 4.29
N LEU A 36 6.71 4.71 3.73
CA LEU A 36 7.59 3.72 4.34
C LEU A 36 8.91 4.40 4.72
N ASP A 37 9.31 4.24 5.99
CA ASP A 37 10.61 4.71 6.44
C ASP A 37 11.72 3.88 5.77
N PRO A 38 12.97 4.41 5.73
CA PRO A 38 14.10 3.61 5.25
C PRO A 38 14.15 2.24 5.91
N ASP A 39 14.32 1.21 5.08
CA ASP A 39 14.46 -0.18 5.49
C ASP A 39 13.26 -0.77 6.24
N ALA A 40 12.10 -0.09 6.22
CA ALA A 40 10.90 -0.58 6.87
C ALA A 40 10.47 -1.92 6.27
N GLU A 41 10.09 -2.84 7.15
CA GLU A 41 9.73 -4.20 6.77
C GLU A 41 8.22 -4.35 6.75
N LEU A 42 7.68 -4.78 5.62
CA LEU A 42 6.28 -5.17 5.50
C LEU A 42 6.21 -6.69 5.64
N PRO A 43 5.66 -7.20 6.75
CA PRO A 43 5.56 -8.65 6.94
C PRO A 43 4.74 -9.31 5.85
N THR A 44 5.07 -10.55 5.54
CA THR A 44 4.30 -11.34 4.57
C THR A 44 2.89 -11.56 5.09
N HIS A 45 1.92 -11.26 4.25
CA HIS A 45 0.50 -11.37 4.59
C HIS A 45 -0.31 -11.59 3.31
N SER A 46 -1.60 -11.83 3.47
CA SER A 46 -2.52 -11.92 2.34
C SER A 46 -3.88 -11.35 2.75
N HIS A 47 -4.64 -10.96 1.76
CA HIS A 47 -6.01 -10.48 1.93
C HIS A 47 -6.79 -10.80 0.65
N HIS A 48 -8.11 -10.87 0.76
CA HIS A 48 -8.94 -11.25 -0.39
C HIS A 48 -9.02 -10.15 -1.45
N ASN A 49 -8.65 -8.91 -1.09
CA ASN A 49 -8.70 -7.78 -2.02
C ASN A 49 -7.62 -7.91 -3.10
N GLU A 50 -7.97 -7.56 -4.33
CA GLU A 50 -6.97 -7.27 -5.35
C GLU A 50 -6.29 -5.96 -4.99
N GLN A 51 -4.98 -5.88 -5.24
CA GLN A 51 -4.17 -4.71 -4.91
C GLN A 51 -3.43 -4.24 -6.16
N ILE A 52 -3.64 -2.98 -6.52
CA ILE A 52 -2.94 -2.36 -7.66
C ILE A 52 -2.23 -1.14 -7.13
N GLY A 53 -0.96 -1.00 -7.42
CA GLY A 53 -0.20 0.11 -6.88
C GLY A 53 0.88 0.63 -7.80
N MET A 54 1.40 1.80 -7.43
CA MET A 54 2.52 2.43 -8.14
C MET A 54 3.47 3.03 -7.15
N LEU A 55 4.76 2.88 -7.41
CA LEU A 55 5.79 3.51 -6.60
C LEU A 55 5.98 4.94 -7.07
N ILE A 56 5.88 5.90 -6.14
CA ILE A 56 6.01 7.32 -6.43
C ILE A 56 7.42 7.81 -6.15
N ARG A 57 8.01 7.40 -5.01
CA ARG A 57 9.31 7.87 -4.57
C ARG A 57 10.01 6.74 -3.81
N GLY A 58 11.33 6.66 -3.96
CA GLY A 58 12.14 5.69 -3.24
C GLY A 58 12.16 4.34 -3.92
N SER A 59 12.19 3.28 -3.14
CA SER A 59 12.24 1.91 -3.66
C SER A 59 11.67 0.91 -2.67
N VAL A 60 11.17 -0.21 -3.21
CA VAL A 60 10.69 -1.33 -2.40
C VAL A 60 11.13 -2.62 -3.10
N THR A 61 11.55 -3.61 -2.34
CA THR A 61 11.72 -4.97 -2.84
C THR A 61 10.54 -5.79 -2.33
N PHE A 62 9.69 -6.22 -3.26
CA PHE A 62 8.55 -7.07 -2.93
C PHE A 62 8.95 -8.53 -2.87
N ARG A 63 8.34 -9.26 -1.95
CA ARG A 63 8.36 -10.73 -1.91
C ARG A 63 6.97 -11.21 -2.28
N THR A 64 6.88 -12.02 -3.32
CA THR A 64 5.62 -12.63 -3.76
C THR A 64 5.86 -14.09 -4.07
N GLU A 65 4.84 -14.79 -4.57
CA GLU A 65 4.98 -16.18 -5.00
C GLU A 65 6.00 -16.33 -6.13
N GLN A 66 6.32 -15.25 -6.84
CA GLN A 66 7.31 -15.26 -7.93
C GLN A 66 8.72 -14.97 -7.43
N GLY A 67 8.92 -14.78 -6.13
CA GLY A 67 10.20 -14.44 -5.56
C GLY A 67 10.30 -12.95 -5.25
N GLU A 68 11.52 -12.41 -5.32
CA GLU A 68 11.78 -11.01 -5.00
C GLU A 68 11.82 -10.16 -6.26
N THR A 69 11.21 -8.97 -6.18
CA THR A 69 11.21 -8.00 -7.28
C THR A 69 11.48 -6.62 -6.73
N ALA A 70 12.57 -6.01 -7.15
CA ALA A 70 12.88 -4.63 -6.78
C ALA A 70 12.12 -3.68 -7.70
N VAL A 71 11.46 -2.68 -7.10
CA VAL A 71 10.69 -1.68 -7.85
C VAL A 71 11.16 -0.28 -7.50
N GLY A 72 11.13 0.60 -8.49
CA GLY A 72 11.47 2.00 -8.39
C GLY A 72 10.35 2.89 -8.93
N PRO A 73 10.57 4.22 -8.93
CA PRO A 73 9.52 5.18 -9.32
C PRO A 73 8.92 4.90 -10.68
N GLY A 74 7.59 4.96 -10.74
CA GLY A 74 6.84 4.73 -11.96
C GLY A 74 6.51 3.27 -12.24
N GLN A 75 7.06 2.34 -11.48
CA GLN A 75 6.71 0.93 -11.64
C GLN A 75 5.38 0.63 -10.95
N ILE A 76 4.61 -0.25 -11.57
CA ILE A 76 3.25 -0.59 -11.20
C ILE A 76 3.18 -2.08 -10.94
N TRP A 77 2.39 -2.47 -9.92
CA TRP A 77 2.17 -3.88 -9.61
C TRP A 77 0.68 -4.18 -9.52
N VAL A 78 0.35 -5.43 -9.82
CA VAL A 78 -0.97 -6.00 -9.59
C VAL A 78 -0.76 -7.26 -8.76
N ILE A 79 -1.35 -7.31 -7.58
CA ILE A 79 -1.28 -8.47 -6.71
C ILE A 79 -2.69 -9.05 -6.60
N PRO A 80 -2.90 -10.28 -7.09
CA PRO A 80 -4.21 -10.91 -7.01
C PRO A 80 -4.66 -11.11 -5.57
N GLY A 81 -5.98 -11.10 -5.36
CA GLY A 81 -6.52 -11.43 -4.05
C GLY A 81 -6.08 -12.81 -3.60
N GLY A 82 -5.72 -12.92 -2.32
CA GLY A 82 -5.28 -14.17 -1.73
C GLY A 82 -3.79 -14.50 -1.89
N GLU A 83 -3.08 -13.79 -2.75
CA GLU A 83 -1.64 -14.07 -2.92
C GLU A 83 -0.85 -13.50 -1.74
N GLU A 84 0.01 -14.33 -1.14
CA GLU A 84 0.90 -13.87 -0.09
C GLU A 84 1.94 -12.90 -0.63
N HIS A 85 2.16 -11.81 0.07
CA HIS A 85 3.13 -10.80 -0.31
C HIS A 85 3.63 -10.02 0.90
N GLY A 86 4.80 -9.48 0.76
CA GLY A 86 5.46 -8.62 1.73
C GLY A 86 6.57 -7.87 1.03
N GLY A 87 7.41 -7.21 1.79
CA GLY A 87 8.51 -6.49 1.19
C GLY A 87 9.33 -5.70 2.18
N VAL A 88 10.32 -4.99 1.66
CA VAL A 88 11.17 -4.13 2.44
C VAL A 88 11.45 -2.85 1.66
N ALA A 89 11.31 -1.71 2.32
CA ALA A 89 11.65 -0.43 1.72
C ALA A 89 13.16 -0.32 1.56
N GLY A 90 13.59 0.38 0.53
CA GLY A 90 15.01 0.65 0.32
C GLY A 90 15.56 1.66 1.32
N PRO A 91 16.86 2.02 1.17
CA PRO A 91 17.57 2.86 2.15
C PRO A 91 17.07 4.31 2.22
N GLN A 92 16.25 4.73 1.28
CA GLN A 92 15.68 6.08 1.28
C GLN A 92 14.19 6.08 1.58
N GLY A 93 13.63 4.92 1.96
CA GLY A 93 12.20 4.78 2.18
C GLY A 93 11.43 4.75 0.87
N ALA A 94 10.12 4.93 0.96
CA ALA A 94 9.27 4.92 -0.22
C ALA A 94 7.93 5.59 0.05
N THR A 95 7.36 6.15 -1.02
CA THR A 95 5.97 6.56 -1.07
C THR A 95 5.29 5.74 -2.15
N VAL A 96 4.20 5.06 -1.79
CA VAL A 96 3.44 4.26 -2.76
C VAL A 96 1.97 4.64 -2.70
N VAL A 97 1.29 4.57 -3.84
CA VAL A 97 -0.16 4.71 -3.92
C VAL A 97 -0.74 3.37 -4.31
N GLU A 98 -1.84 3.00 -3.66
CA GLU A 98 -2.43 1.67 -3.88
C GLU A 98 -3.95 1.74 -3.84
N VAL A 99 -4.57 0.92 -4.69
CA VAL A 99 -6.01 0.72 -4.72
C VAL A 99 -6.29 -0.73 -4.36
N PHE A 100 -7.27 -0.94 -3.49
CA PHE A 100 -7.73 -2.27 -3.07
C PHE A 100 -9.20 -2.43 -3.46
N SER A 101 -9.55 -3.54 -4.06
CA SER A 101 -10.93 -3.84 -4.44
C SER A 101 -11.26 -5.29 -4.09
N PRO A 102 -12.36 -5.54 -3.38
CA PRO A 102 -13.29 -4.60 -2.77
C PRO A 102 -12.63 -3.77 -1.67
N PRO A 103 -13.32 -2.78 -1.08
CA PRO A 103 -12.73 -1.95 -0.02
C PRO A 103 -12.19 -2.78 1.15
N ARG A 104 -11.14 -2.26 1.79
CA ARG A 104 -10.50 -2.94 2.93
C ARG A 104 -11.41 -2.88 4.15
N SER A 105 -12.00 -4.01 4.50
CA SER A 105 -12.89 -4.11 5.67
C SER A 105 -12.13 -4.19 6.99
N ASP A 106 -10.83 -4.51 6.94
CA ASP A 106 -9.95 -4.58 8.11
C ASP A 106 -9.32 -3.24 8.48
N TRP A 107 -9.58 -2.19 7.69
CA TRP A 107 -9.15 -0.82 8.00
C TRP A 107 -10.26 -0.08 8.74
N PRO A 108 -9.95 1.04 9.43
CA PRO A 108 -11.00 1.86 10.05
C PRO A 108 -12.07 2.24 9.05
N GLN A 109 -13.34 2.26 9.50
CA GLN A 109 -14.50 2.45 8.61
C GLN A 109 -15.11 3.86 8.71
N ALA A 110 -14.59 4.71 9.52
CA ALA A 110 -15.16 6.04 9.70
C ALA A 110 -14.80 6.99 8.59
#